data_ac054d4eb96fb8dcb480df2f968ca92d
#
_entry.id   ac054d4eb96fb8dcb480df2f968ca92d
#
_cell.length_a   1.000
_cell.length_b   1.000
_cell.length_c   1.000
_cell.angle_alpha   90.00
_cell.angle_beta   90.00
_cell.angle_gamma   90.00
#
_symmetry.space_group_name_H-M   'P 1'
#
loop_
_entity.id
_entity.type
_entity.pdbx_description
1 polymer ?
#
loop_
_entity_poly.entity_id
_entity_poly.type
_entity_poly.pdbx_seq_one_letter_code
_entity_poly.pdbx_strand_id
1 'polypeptide(L)'
;SVLMSVYAKENADFLSTAVESMLRQSCPPTQFVLVCDGPLTPALDAAIESFTAAAPALFTVLRLPENKGLGIALREGLAVCKCELVARMDSDDISLPLRMEHQLAAMAADPKLDVVGGQIAEFAESPEKILCYRKVNVSPEDVRRSAAGRNPMNHMTVLFRKSSVLAVGGYEDM
;
A
#
# COMPACT_ATOMS: atom_id res chain seq x y z
N SER A 1 -9.97 1.20 -1.87
CA SER A 1 -9.06 0.33 -2.66
C SER A 1 -7.74 0.13 -1.92
N VAL A 2 -7.15 -1.06 -2.05
CA VAL A 2 -5.72 -1.26 -1.73
C VAL A 2 -4.92 -1.07 -3.01
N LEU A 3 -3.77 -0.41 -2.93
CA LEU A 3 -2.81 -0.22 -4.03
C LEU A 3 -1.47 -0.81 -3.64
N MET A 4 -1.04 -1.85 -4.34
CA MET A 4 0.21 -2.59 -4.13
C MET A 4 0.94 -2.74 -5.47
N SER A 5 2.26 -2.62 -5.45
CA SER A 5 3.13 -2.93 -6.59
C SER A 5 4.06 -4.09 -6.24
N VAL A 6 4.34 -4.94 -7.20
CA VAL A 6 5.27 -6.07 -7.08
C VAL A 6 6.17 -6.13 -8.32
N TYR A 7 7.42 -6.52 -8.15
CA TYR A 7 8.39 -6.65 -9.24
C TYR A 7 9.17 -7.97 -9.12
N ALA A 8 9.96 -8.31 -10.14
CA ALA A 8 10.57 -9.64 -10.29
C ALA A 8 11.54 -10.08 -9.16
N LYS A 9 12.08 -9.13 -8.36
CA LYS A 9 12.99 -9.47 -7.25
C LYS A 9 12.28 -9.77 -5.93
N GLU A 10 10.94 -9.63 -5.91
CA GLU A 10 10.15 -9.90 -4.72
C GLU A 10 10.06 -11.40 -4.43
N ASN A 11 9.83 -11.74 -3.18
CA ASN A 11 9.61 -13.12 -2.74
C ASN A 11 8.10 -13.43 -2.77
N ALA A 12 7.71 -14.58 -3.36
CA ALA A 12 6.31 -14.97 -3.49
C ALA A 12 5.63 -15.25 -2.15
N ASP A 13 6.37 -15.73 -1.14
CA ASP A 13 5.84 -15.96 0.20
C ASP A 13 5.59 -14.62 0.93
N PHE A 14 6.48 -13.63 0.73
CA PHE A 14 6.28 -12.29 1.27
C PHE A 14 5.07 -11.61 0.63
N LEU A 15 4.96 -11.68 -0.71
CA LEU A 15 3.77 -11.19 -1.42
C LEU A 15 2.50 -11.83 -0.89
N SER A 16 2.52 -13.15 -0.69
CA SER A 16 1.35 -13.88 -0.17
C SER A 16 0.97 -13.40 1.22
N THR A 17 1.95 -13.27 2.10
CA THR A 17 1.75 -12.77 3.47
C THR A 17 1.21 -11.32 3.48
N ALA A 18 1.76 -10.46 2.66
CA ALA A 18 1.34 -9.06 2.53
C ALA A 18 -0.11 -8.95 2.05
N VAL A 19 -0.46 -9.67 0.97
CA VAL A 19 -1.84 -9.70 0.43
C VAL A 19 -2.81 -10.23 1.47
N GLU A 20 -2.50 -11.37 2.11
CA GLU A 20 -3.36 -11.95 3.15
C GLU A 20 -3.56 -11.02 4.34
N SER A 21 -2.53 -10.29 4.76
CA SER A 21 -2.63 -9.34 5.86
C SER A 21 -3.64 -8.21 5.57
N MET A 22 -3.75 -7.79 4.31
CA MET A 22 -4.74 -6.80 3.87
C MET A 22 -6.13 -7.41 3.68
N LEU A 23 -6.23 -8.67 3.27
CA LEU A 23 -7.52 -9.36 3.16
C LEU A 23 -8.15 -9.66 4.53
N ARG A 24 -7.32 -9.87 5.55
CA ARG A 24 -7.75 -10.17 6.95
C ARG A 24 -7.97 -8.92 7.81
N GLN A 25 -8.03 -7.73 7.22
CA GLN A 25 -8.36 -6.52 7.98
C GLN A 25 -9.78 -6.59 8.56
N SER A 26 -10.01 -5.99 9.75
CA SER A 26 -11.35 -5.85 10.34
C SER A 26 -12.33 -5.10 9.42
N CYS A 27 -11.78 -4.18 8.59
CA CYS A 27 -12.48 -3.54 7.48
C CYS A 27 -11.80 -3.96 6.17
N PRO A 28 -12.23 -5.07 5.52
CA PRO A 28 -11.58 -5.58 4.32
C PRO A 28 -11.76 -4.65 3.12
N PRO A 29 -10.82 -4.66 2.16
CA PRO A 29 -10.92 -3.82 0.98
C PRO A 29 -12.05 -4.27 0.05
N THR A 30 -12.65 -3.32 -0.66
CA THR A 30 -13.64 -3.57 -1.73
C THR A 30 -12.99 -3.71 -3.11
N GLN A 31 -11.73 -3.32 -3.25
CA GLN A 31 -10.89 -3.53 -4.42
C GLN A 31 -9.44 -3.70 -3.99
N PHE A 32 -8.73 -4.63 -4.62
CA PHE A 32 -7.30 -4.81 -4.49
C PHE A 32 -6.63 -4.60 -5.86
N VAL A 33 -5.93 -3.49 -6.02
CA VAL A 33 -5.15 -3.19 -7.23
C VAL A 33 -3.72 -3.68 -7.00
N LEU A 34 -3.32 -4.68 -7.78
CA LEU A 34 -1.98 -5.24 -7.78
C LEU A 34 -1.29 -4.91 -9.11
N VAL A 35 -0.23 -4.11 -9.05
CA VAL A 35 0.55 -3.73 -10.24
C VAL A 35 1.79 -4.59 -10.33
N CYS A 36 1.88 -5.38 -11.39
CA CYS A 36 3.09 -6.13 -11.76
C CYS A 36 4.00 -5.19 -12.55
N ASP A 37 5.07 -4.72 -11.90
CA ASP A 37 6.02 -3.78 -12.51
C ASP A 37 7.05 -4.55 -13.35
N GLY A 38 6.67 -4.84 -14.58
CA GLY A 38 7.37 -5.68 -15.53
C GLY A 38 7.06 -7.18 -15.39
N PRO A 39 7.74 -8.02 -16.19
CA PRO A 39 7.63 -9.47 -16.10
C PRO A 39 8.02 -9.99 -14.72
N LEU A 40 7.23 -10.90 -14.18
CA LEU A 40 7.45 -11.50 -12.88
C LEU A 40 8.07 -12.91 -13.00
N THR A 41 8.47 -13.46 -11.85
CA THR A 41 8.88 -14.87 -11.77
C THR A 41 7.65 -15.79 -11.80
N PRO A 42 7.79 -17.06 -12.26
CA PRO A 42 6.67 -18.01 -12.25
C PRO A 42 6.06 -18.22 -10.85
N ALA A 43 6.85 -18.12 -9.78
CA ALA A 43 6.36 -18.23 -8.40
C ALA A 43 5.45 -17.05 -8.03
N LEU A 44 5.83 -15.82 -8.38
CA LEU A 44 5.01 -14.63 -8.16
C LEU A 44 3.73 -14.68 -8.99
N ASP A 45 3.83 -15.10 -10.27
CA ASP A 45 2.66 -15.25 -11.13
C ASP A 45 1.67 -16.27 -10.56
N ALA A 46 2.15 -17.44 -10.11
CA ALA A 46 1.31 -18.46 -9.49
C ALA A 46 0.62 -17.95 -8.20
N ALA A 47 1.32 -17.19 -7.35
CA ALA A 47 0.72 -16.58 -6.17
C ALA A 47 -0.41 -15.61 -6.54
N ILE A 48 -0.19 -14.74 -7.52
CA ILE A 48 -1.19 -13.77 -8.01
C ILE A 48 -2.39 -14.49 -8.62
N GLU A 49 -2.17 -15.52 -9.43
CA GLU A 49 -3.23 -16.33 -10.02
C GLU A 49 -4.10 -17.02 -8.96
N SER A 50 -3.47 -17.51 -7.88
CA SER A 50 -4.20 -18.11 -6.75
C SER A 50 -5.17 -17.11 -6.10
N PHE A 51 -4.72 -15.89 -5.80
CA PHE A 51 -5.57 -14.85 -5.22
C PHE A 51 -6.69 -14.41 -6.16
N THR A 52 -6.36 -14.21 -7.43
CA THR A 52 -7.35 -13.76 -8.42
C THR A 52 -8.39 -14.84 -8.72
N ALA A 53 -8.02 -16.12 -8.71
CA ALA A 53 -8.96 -17.22 -8.85
C ALA A 53 -9.90 -17.35 -7.63
N ALA A 54 -9.37 -17.12 -6.42
CA ALA A 54 -10.16 -17.20 -5.19
C ALA A 54 -11.17 -16.04 -5.05
N ALA A 55 -10.83 -14.85 -5.55
CA ALA A 55 -11.67 -13.65 -5.42
C ALA A 55 -11.61 -12.73 -6.66
N PRO A 56 -12.10 -13.19 -7.83
CA PRO A 56 -11.91 -12.48 -9.10
C PRO A 56 -12.57 -11.09 -9.14
N ALA A 57 -13.63 -10.87 -8.39
CA ALA A 57 -14.31 -9.57 -8.34
C ALA A 57 -13.55 -8.54 -7.49
N LEU A 58 -12.67 -8.99 -6.60
CA LEU A 58 -11.91 -8.11 -5.70
C LEU A 58 -10.64 -7.59 -6.38
N PHE A 59 -9.93 -8.43 -7.12
CA PHE A 59 -8.63 -8.10 -7.68
C PHE A 59 -8.73 -7.38 -9.04
N THR A 60 -7.90 -6.36 -9.18
CA THR A 60 -7.59 -5.71 -10.46
C THR A 60 -6.07 -5.84 -10.64
N VAL A 61 -5.63 -6.76 -11.49
CA VAL A 61 -4.20 -6.97 -11.77
C VAL A 61 -3.82 -6.17 -13.02
N LEU A 62 -2.88 -5.24 -12.87
CA LEU A 62 -2.29 -4.47 -13.95
C LEU A 62 -0.88 -4.97 -14.22
N ARG A 63 -0.60 -5.41 -15.45
CA ARG A 63 0.72 -5.91 -15.86
C ARG A 63 1.40 -4.90 -16.75
N LEU A 64 2.51 -4.32 -16.30
CA LEU A 64 3.34 -3.46 -17.13
C LEU A 64 4.27 -4.31 -18.01
N PRO A 65 4.55 -3.88 -19.24
CA PRO A 65 5.37 -4.68 -20.17
C PRO A 65 6.85 -4.74 -19.74
N GLU A 66 7.29 -3.77 -18.96
CA GLU A 66 8.67 -3.63 -18.45
C GLU A 66 8.66 -3.02 -17.06
N ASN A 67 9.74 -3.21 -16.29
CA ASN A 67 9.91 -2.54 -14.99
C ASN A 67 10.16 -1.04 -15.22
N LYS A 68 9.26 -0.22 -14.67
CA LYS A 68 9.29 1.26 -14.78
C LYS A 68 9.55 1.95 -13.45
N GLY A 69 9.73 1.18 -12.39
CA GLY A 69 9.93 1.69 -11.04
C GLY A 69 8.63 1.99 -10.28
N LEU A 70 8.80 2.09 -8.97
CA LEU A 70 7.68 2.17 -8.02
C LEU A 70 6.75 3.35 -8.30
N GLY A 71 7.29 4.53 -8.61
CA GLY A 71 6.48 5.74 -8.85
C GLY A 71 5.53 5.55 -10.03
N ILE A 72 6.03 5.06 -11.17
CA ILE A 72 5.21 4.81 -12.36
C ILE A 72 4.21 3.68 -12.09
N ALA A 73 4.64 2.58 -11.47
CA ALA A 73 3.74 1.47 -11.13
C ALA A 73 2.56 1.94 -10.25
N LEU A 74 2.84 2.75 -9.23
CA LEU A 74 1.79 3.30 -8.36
C LEU A 74 0.89 4.31 -9.09
N ARG A 75 1.43 5.11 -10.01
CA ARG A 75 0.64 6.03 -10.84
C ARG A 75 -0.36 5.29 -11.71
N GLU A 76 0.11 4.25 -12.42
CA GLU A 76 -0.76 3.44 -13.27
C GLU A 76 -1.81 2.67 -12.45
N GLY A 77 -1.40 2.14 -11.28
CA GLY A 77 -2.32 1.47 -10.36
C GLY A 77 -3.35 2.44 -9.76
N LEU A 78 -2.96 3.66 -9.40
CA LEU A 78 -3.87 4.67 -8.88
C LEU A 78 -4.96 5.04 -9.89
N ALA A 79 -4.61 5.09 -11.17
CA ALA A 79 -5.57 5.39 -12.24
C ALA A 79 -6.75 4.41 -12.26
N VAL A 80 -6.50 3.12 -11.99
CA VAL A 80 -7.52 2.04 -12.00
C VAL A 80 -8.16 1.79 -10.63
N CYS A 81 -7.73 2.47 -9.56
CA CYS A 81 -8.42 2.46 -8.26
C CYS A 81 -9.82 3.07 -8.41
N LYS A 82 -10.84 2.33 -7.96
CA LYS A 82 -12.26 2.75 -8.07
C LYS A 82 -12.74 3.57 -6.88
N CYS A 83 -12.09 3.40 -5.71
CA CYS A 83 -12.51 4.07 -4.49
C CYS A 83 -11.79 5.40 -4.31
N GLU A 84 -12.45 6.33 -3.62
CA GLU A 84 -11.85 7.61 -3.21
C GLU A 84 -10.75 7.40 -2.16
N LEU A 85 -10.92 6.47 -1.23
CA LEU A 85 -9.90 6.13 -0.25
C LEU A 85 -9.02 4.98 -0.76
N VAL A 86 -7.72 5.23 -0.79
CA VAL A 86 -6.71 4.29 -1.29
C VAL A 86 -5.68 4.02 -0.20
N ALA A 87 -5.56 2.76 0.20
CA ALA A 87 -4.55 2.29 1.12
C ALA A 87 -3.33 1.77 0.35
N ARG A 88 -2.18 2.39 0.59
CA ARG A 88 -0.92 1.91 0.03
C ARG A 88 -0.36 0.77 0.88
N MET A 89 0.22 -0.24 0.24
CA MET A 89 0.86 -1.39 0.89
C MET A 89 2.05 -1.86 0.08
N ASP A 90 3.17 -2.18 0.75
CA ASP A 90 4.30 -2.87 0.13
C ASP A 90 4.05 -4.37 0.03
N SER A 91 4.69 -5.01 -0.93
CA SER A 91 4.53 -6.46 -1.21
C SER A 91 5.31 -7.37 -0.24
N ASP A 92 6.12 -6.79 0.64
CA ASP A 92 6.96 -7.48 1.63
C ASP A 92 6.65 -7.09 3.09
N ASP A 93 5.61 -6.28 3.31
CA ASP A 93 5.19 -5.83 4.63
C ASP A 93 3.97 -6.61 5.17
N ILE A 94 3.74 -6.52 6.47
CA ILE A 94 2.58 -7.11 7.15
C ILE A 94 1.73 -5.99 7.76
N SER A 95 0.46 -5.93 7.37
CA SER A 95 -0.50 -4.98 7.92
C SER A 95 -1.18 -5.56 9.17
N LEU A 96 -1.16 -4.83 10.28
CA LEU A 96 -1.87 -5.25 11.50
C LEU A 96 -3.40 -5.23 11.26
N PRO A 97 -4.16 -6.15 11.89
CA PRO A 97 -5.58 -6.38 11.56
C PRO A 97 -6.51 -5.18 11.70
N LEU A 98 -6.21 -4.25 12.58
CA LEU A 98 -7.06 -3.06 12.84
C LEU A 98 -6.60 -1.80 12.09
N ARG A 99 -5.57 -1.89 11.23
CA ARG A 99 -5.05 -0.73 10.51
C ARG A 99 -6.13 -0.01 9.74
N MET A 100 -6.88 -0.72 8.91
CA MET A 100 -7.91 -0.09 8.06
C MET A 100 -9.03 0.52 8.87
N GLU A 101 -9.48 -0.14 9.94
CA GLU A 101 -10.50 0.39 10.84
C GLU A 101 -10.08 1.72 11.45
N HIS A 102 -8.88 1.80 12.03
CA HIS A 102 -8.38 3.01 12.66
C HIS A 102 -8.18 4.15 11.65
N GLN A 103 -7.63 3.84 10.47
CA GLN A 103 -7.39 4.85 9.44
C GLN A 103 -8.70 5.35 8.81
N LEU A 104 -9.65 4.48 8.55
CA LEU A 104 -10.97 4.86 8.05
C LEU A 104 -11.74 5.70 9.07
N ALA A 105 -11.67 5.36 10.37
CA ALA A 105 -12.27 6.14 11.43
C ALA A 105 -11.67 7.56 11.50
N ALA A 106 -10.34 7.69 11.37
CA ALA A 106 -9.67 8.99 11.33
C ALA A 106 -10.12 9.84 10.13
N MET A 107 -10.19 9.24 8.93
CA MET A 107 -10.66 9.93 7.71
C MET A 107 -12.14 10.33 7.79
N ALA A 108 -12.96 9.56 8.50
CA ALA A 108 -14.37 9.87 8.72
C ALA A 108 -14.58 10.98 9.76
N ALA A 109 -13.72 11.02 10.80
CA ALA A 109 -13.79 12.04 11.86
C ALA A 109 -13.39 13.44 11.37
N ASP A 110 -12.47 13.52 10.40
CA ASP A 110 -12.07 14.80 9.78
C ASP A 110 -12.17 14.73 8.25
N PRO A 111 -13.24 15.29 7.66
CA PRO A 111 -13.41 15.33 6.20
C PRO A 111 -12.33 16.16 5.46
N LYS A 112 -11.54 16.99 6.16
CA LYS A 112 -10.43 17.76 5.57
C LYS A 112 -9.12 17.01 5.57
N LEU A 113 -9.07 15.83 6.17
CA LEU A 113 -7.88 15.00 6.20
C LEU A 113 -7.67 14.34 4.83
N ASP A 114 -6.57 14.66 4.17
CA ASP A 114 -6.23 14.13 2.85
C ASP A 114 -5.46 12.80 2.93
N VAL A 115 -4.65 12.63 3.97
CA VAL A 115 -3.81 11.46 4.17
C VAL A 115 -3.62 11.16 5.65
N VAL A 116 -3.63 9.87 5.99
CA VAL A 116 -3.27 9.36 7.31
C VAL A 116 -2.26 8.23 7.15
N GLY A 117 -1.18 8.28 7.94
CA GLY A 117 -0.15 7.25 7.99
C GLY A 117 -0.19 6.45 9.28
N GLY A 118 0.78 5.56 9.45
CA GLY A 118 0.96 4.74 10.64
C GLY A 118 2.42 4.66 11.09
N GLN A 119 2.60 4.18 12.30
CA GLN A 119 3.89 3.74 12.82
C GLN A 119 4.23 2.38 12.26
N ILE A 120 5.52 2.03 12.21
CA ILE A 120 5.96 0.70 11.82
C ILE A 120 6.88 0.08 12.88
N ALA A 121 6.84 -1.24 12.95
CA ALA A 121 7.82 -2.07 13.62
C ALA A 121 8.66 -2.77 12.55
N GLU A 122 9.98 -2.67 12.65
CA GLU A 122 10.90 -3.44 11.82
C GLU A 122 11.22 -4.75 12.53
N PHE A 123 11.17 -5.85 11.81
CA PHE A 123 11.46 -7.17 12.36
C PHE A 123 12.51 -7.91 11.51
N ALA A 124 13.13 -8.93 12.10
CA ALA A 124 14.04 -9.83 11.42
C ALA A 124 13.51 -11.26 11.48
N GLU A 125 13.63 -11.99 10.39
CA GLU A 125 13.26 -13.39 10.22
C GLU A 125 11.76 -13.67 10.46
N SER A 126 11.16 -13.13 11.52
CA SER A 126 9.73 -13.31 11.83
C SER A 126 9.14 -12.09 12.52
N PRO A 127 7.82 -11.85 12.40
CA PRO A 127 7.14 -10.71 13.00
C PRO A 127 7.25 -10.62 14.54
N GLU A 128 7.57 -11.73 15.20
CA GLU A 128 7.77 -11.80 16.65
C GLU A 128 9.12 -11.23 17.09
N LYS A 129 10.12 -11.18 16.16
CA LYS A 129 11.46 -10.64 16.43
C LYS A 129 11.56 -9.17 16.04
N ILE A 130 10.87 -8.31 16.76
CA ILE A 130 10.93 -6.86 16.53
C ILE A 130 12.33 -6.33 16.84
N LEU A 131 12.95 -5.66 15.87
CA LEU A 131 14.25 -5.00 15.99
C LEU A 131 14.08 -3.57 16.53
N CYS A 132 13.20 -2.81 15.94
CA CYS A 132 12.94 -1.43 16.34
C CYS A 132 11.55 -0.95 15.93
N TYR A 133 11.16 0.20 16.47
CA TYR A 133 9.96 0.93 16.06
C TYR A 133 10.37 2.23 15.36
N ARG A 134 9.97 2.38 14.10
CA ARG A 134 10.13 3.65 13.39
C ARG A 134 8.91 4.51 13.61
N LYS A 135 9.06 5.48 14.51
CA LYS A 135 8.02 6.45 14.82
C LYS A 135 8.14 7.66 13.89
N VAL A 136 7.00 8.08 13.35
CA VAL A 136 6.84 9.33 12.59
C VAL A 136 6.02 10.32 13.41
N ASN A 137 6.10 11.60 13.03
CA ASN A 137 5.33 12.66 13.67
C ASN A 137 3.82 12.39 13.56
N VAL A 138 3.07 12.74 14.60
CA VAL A 138 1.63 12.48 14.66
C VAL A 138 0.78 13.75 14.55
N SER A 139 1.35 14.94 14.86
CA SER A 139 0.61 16.18 14.69
C SER A 139 0.71 16.70 13.25
N PRO A 140 -0.37 17.29 12.69
CA PRO A 140 -0.32 17.89 11.36
C PRO A 140 0.78 18.95 11.19
N GLU A 141 1.06 19.73 12.23
CA GLU A 141 2.10 20.77 12.24
C GLU A 141 3.49 20.17 12.11
N ASP A 142 3.77 19.10 12.86
CA ASP A 142 5.08 18.44 12.83
C ASP A 142 5.29 17.66 11.53
N VAL A 143 4.22 17.06 11.00
CA VAL A 143 4.23 16.42 9.66
C VAL A 143 4.61 17.47 8.59
N ARG A 144 3.93 18.63 8.56
CA ARG A 144 4.24 19.71 7.61
C ARG A 144 5.66 20.24 7.77
N ARG A 145 6.12 20.43 9.00
CA ARG A 145 7.49 20.90 9.28
C ARG A 145 8.53 19.90 8.79
N SER A 146 8.30 18.60 8.98
CA SER A 146 9.22 17.54 8.56
C SER A 146 9.25 17.36 7.06
N ALA A 147 8.15 17.63 6.36
CA ALA A 147 8.04 17.51 4.89
C ALA A 147 9.02 18.39 4.13
N ALA A 148 9.49 19.48 4.73
CA ALA A 148 10.50 20.35 4.12
C ALA A 148 11.88 19.69 3.96
N GLY A 149 12.18 18.64 4.71
CA GLY A 149 13.49 18.00 4.71
C GLY A 149 13.50 16.50 4.35
N ARG A 150 12.38 15.82 4.53
CA ARG A 150 12.24 14.38 4.24
C ARG A 150 10.77 13.98 4.13
N ASN A 151 10.51 12.79 3.58
CA ASN A 151 9.18 12.21 3.66
C ASN A 151 8.77 12.04 5.13
N PRO A 152 7.70 12.71 5.60
CA PRO A 152 7.27 12.68 7.00
C PRO A 152 6.46 11.42 7.35
N MET A 153 6.13 10.58 6.38
CA MET A 153 5.28 9.41 6.54
C MET A 153 5.99 8.14 6.13
N ASN A 154 5.65 7.02 6.75
CA ASN A 154 6.01 5.70 6.27
C ASN A 154 5.08 5.37 5.09
N HIS A 155 5.62 5.37 3.88
CA HIS A 155 4.84 5.31 2.64
C HIS A 155 3.93 4.08 2.56
N MET A 156 4.41 2.91 3.00
CA MET A 156 3.63 1.66 3.02
C MET A 156 2.41 1.69 3.95
N THR A 157 2.31 2.68 4.82
CA THR A 157 1.24 2.75 5.81
C THR A 157 0.13 3.73 5.45
N VAL A 158 0.26 4.51 4.37
CA VAL A 158 -0.69 5.60 4.13
C VAL A 158 -2.03 5.12 3.60
N LEU A 159 -3.10 5.74 4.10
CA LEU A 159 -4.44 5.79 3.51
C LEU A 159 -4.68 7.24 3.08
N PHE A 160 -5.06 7.47 1.84
CA PHE A 160 -5.21 8.82 1.29
C PHE A 160 -6.45 8.96 0.40
N ARG A 161 -6.86 10.22 0.17
CA ARG A 161 -7.87 10.56 -0.84
C ARG A 161 -7.23 10.56 -2.22
N LYS A 162 -7.79 9.75 -3.12
CA LYS A 162 -7.34 9.67 -4.52
C LYS A 162 -7.40 11.04 -5.19
N SER A 163 -8.49 11.78 -5.00
CA SER A 163 -8.67 13.12 -5.57
C SER A 163 -7.58 14.10 -5.11
N SER A 164 -7.19 14.08 -3.83
CA SER A 164 -6.14 14.95 -3.29
C SER A 164 -4.77 14.65 -3.88
N VAL A 165 -4.42 13.36 -4.03
CA VAL A 165 -3.14 12.96 -4.66
C VAL A 165 -3.12 13.34 -6.14
N LEU A 166 -4.22 13.13 -6.87
CA LEU A 166 -4.31 13.53 -8.28
C LEU A 166 -4.25 15.06 -8.47
N ALA A 167 -4.81 15.84 -7.54
CA ALA A 167 -4.78 17.30 -7.60
C ALA A 167 -3.38 17.90 -7.51
N VAL A 168 -2.42 17.18 -6.92
CA VAL A 168 -1.01 17.59 -6.82
C VAL A 168 -0.10 16.90 -7.84
N GLY A 169 -0.65 16.22 -8.84
CA GLY A 169 0.09 15.58 -9.93
C GLY A 169 0.23 14.06 -9.82
N GLY A 170 -0.20 13.46 -8.71
CA GLY A 170 -0.11 12.01 -8.49
C GLY A 170 1.28 11.53 -8.10
N TYR A 171 1.58 10.27 -8.43
CA TYR A 171 2.91 9.70 -8.26
C TYR A 171 3.81 10.09 -9.43
N GLU A 172 5.01 10.53 -9.12
CA GLU A 172 6.03 10.91 -10.10
C GLU A 172 7.03 9.76 -10.31
N ASP A 173 7.76 9.83 -11.41
CA ASP A 173 8.94 9.00 -11.65
C ASP A 173 10.08 9.50 -10.75
N MET A 174 10.56 8.64 -9.84
CA MET A 174 11.61 8.95 -8.87
C MET A 174 12.86 8.11 -9.12
#